data_d3c1f21a1d921dd39fb4d799ce654c51
#
_entry.id   d3c1f21a1d921dd39fb4d799ce654c51
#
_cell.length_a   1.000
_cell.length_b   1.000
_cell.length_c   1.000
_cell.angle_alpha   90.00
_cell.angle_beta   90.00
_cell.angle_gamma   90.00
#
_symmetry.space_group_name_H-M   'P 1'
#
loop_
_entity.id
_entity.type
_entity.pdbx_description
1 polymer ?
#
loop_
_entity_poly.entity_id
_entity_poly.type
_entity_poly.pdbx_seq_one_letter_code
_entity_poly.pdbx_strand_id
1 'polypeptide(L)'
;MTLGGGLLLIGIAIIQWAKKLMGDHEIVELRHAAGSEKDDIDAVLDDINAGIEESGIARRPLIRNSLLGAMAALGLPAIVLLRDMGPLPHGHTNTVWKKGMRVVNDVSGKPIKPSDLEVGQLVNAQPAVFFETDEHGQHLYHGAELHAAKAKAAAIVVRMRPEDITPSAGRANWGVDGILCYSKICTHVGCPISLWEQQTHHLLCPCHQSTFDLADNGKVIFGPAGRALPQLPISVDSEGYLVAVSDFPEIVTPSYPELARDQKKLDKKFGGNN
;
A
#
# COMPACT_ATOMS: atom_id res chain seq x y z
N MET A 1 22.53 7.43 38.40
CA MET A 1 21.15 7.75 38.82
C MET A 1 20.51 8.88 38.02
N THR A 2 21.23 9.91 37.58
CA THR A 2 20.69 11.09 36.90
C THR A 2 20.06 10.79 35.51
N LEU A 3 20.68 9.93 34.70
CA LEU A 3 20.13 9.57 33.39
C LEU A 3 18.82 8.76 33.52
N GLY A 4 18.81 7.76 34.42
CA GLY A 4 17.61 6.98 34.69
C GLY A 4 16.46 7.81 35.26
N GLY A 5 16.80 8.74 36.16
CA GLY A 5 15.84 9.72 36.70
C GLY A 5 15.25 10.63 35.62
N GLY A 6 16.10 11.10 34.70
CA GLY A 6 15.66 11.93 33.57
C GLY A 6 14.71 11.20 32.64
N LEU A 7 15.04 9.96 32.25
CA LEU A 7 14.17 9.13 31.39
C LEU A 7 12.84 8.81 32.07
N LEU A 8 12.86 8.50 33.38
CA LEU A 8 11.65 8.27 34.17
C LEU A 8 10.74 9.51 34.20
N LEU A 9 11.31 10.70 34.42
CA LEU A 9 10.55 11.95 34.43
C LEU A 9 9.94 12.27 33.06
N ILE A 10 10.65 12.01 31.96
CA ILE A 10 10.10 12.14 30.61
C ILE A 10 8.90 11.19 30.42
N GLY A 11 9.03 9.92 30.82
CA GLY A 11 7.92 8.96 30.76
C GLY A 11 6.71 9.41 31.59
N ILE A 12 6.93 9.87 32.82
CA ILE A 12 5.86 10.39 33.68
C ILE A 12 5.20 11.63 33.04
N ALA A 13 6.00 12.55 32.46
CA ALA A 13 5.47 13.75 31.81
C ALA A 13 4.57 13.41 30.61
N ILE A 14 4.98 12.46 29.77
CA ILE A 14 4.17 11.98 28.63
C ILE A 14 2.85 11.36 29.12
N ILE A 15 2.88 10.52 30.16
CA ILE A 15 1.68 9.91 30.72
C ILE A 15 0.76 10.99 31.33
N GLN A 16 1.31 11.96 32.04
CA GLN A 16 0.53 13.08 32.60
C GLN A 16 -0.09 13.95 31.50
N TRP A 17 0.66 14.23 30.45
CA TRP A 17 0.13 14.93 29.28
C TRP A 17 -1.08 14.17 28.70
N ALA A 18 -0.90 12.89 28.34
CA ALA A 18 -1.96 12.08 27.78
C ALA A 18 -3.22 12.05 28.68
N LYS A 19 -3.05 11.92 30.00
CA LYS A 19 -4.17 11.80 30.95
C LYS A 19 -4.81 13.12 31.38
N LYS A 20 -4.11 14.24 31.29
CA LYS A 20 -4.56 15.51 31.87
C LYS A 20 -4.80 16.62 30.86
N LEU A 21 -4.13 16.56 29.71
CA LEU A 21 -4.16 17.65 28.72
C LEU A 21 -4.77 17.23 27.38
N MET A 22 -4.76 15.93 27.05
CA MET A 22 -5.42 15.44 25.85
C MET A 22 -6.91 15.19 26.13
N GLY A 23 -7.75 15.49 25.14
CA GLY A 23 -9.16 15.11 25.18
C GLY A 23 -9.32 13.59 25.12
N ASP A 24 -10.39 13.09 25.74
CA ASP A 24 -10.74 11.66 25.78
C ASP A 24 -11.89 11.30 24.84
N HIS A 25 -12.25 12.23 23.95
CA HIS A 25 -13.27 11.98 22.92
C HIS A 25 -12.65 11.41 21.65
N GLU A 26 -13.35 10.44 21.07
CA GLU A 26 -12.96 9.86 19.79
C GLU A 26 -13.22 10.87 18.67
N ILE A 27 -12.20 11.08 17.84
CA ILE A 27 -12.29 11.89 16.63
C ILE A 27 -12.18 10.96 15.43
N VAL A 28 -13.24 10.93 14.61
CA VAL A 28 -13.25 10.19 13.34
C VAL A 28 -13.12 11.20 12.21
N GLU A 29 -11.98 11.20 11.56
CA GLU A 29 -11.73 12.06 10.40
C GLU A 29 -12.01 11.28 9.12
N LEU A 30 -12.90 11.82 8.28
CA LEU A 30 -13.17 11.26 6.97
C LEU A 30 -11.98 11.46 6.05
N ARG A 31 -11.78 10.53 5.12
CA ARG A 31 -10.69 10.63 4.14
C ARG A 31 -10.89 11.86 3.25
N HIS A 32 -9.85 12.65 3.16
CA HIS A 32 -9.77 13.82 2.26
C HIS A 32 -8.49 13.76 1.43
N ALA A 33 -8.35 14.63 0.43
CA ALA A 33 -7.14 14.75 -0.36
C ALA A 33 -5.96 15.13 0.53
N ALA A 34 -4.77 14.54 0.28
CA ALA A 34 -3.57 14.84 1.06
C ALA A 34 -2.98 16.24 0.77
N GLY A 35 -3.33 16.83 -0.37
CA GLY A 35 -2.91 18.19 -0.73
C GLY A 35 -3.87 19.23 -0.18
N SER A 36 -3.34 20.38 0.23
CA SER A 36 -4.14 21.55 0.61
C SER A 36 -4.77 22.20 -0.62
N GLU A 37 -5.87 22.91 -0.42
CA GLU A 37 -6.46 23.74 -1.46
C GLU A 37 -5.48 24.84 -1.91
N LYS A 38 -5.65 25.28 -3.15
CA LYS A 38 -4.73 26.27 -3.74
C LYS A 38 -4.67 27.55 -2.93
N ASP A 39 -5.81 28.02 -2.44
CA ASP A 39 -5.93 29.26 -1.69
C ASP A 39 -5.18 29.17 -0.33
N ASP A 40 -5.19 28.01 0.32
CA ASP A 40 -4.41 27.76 1.54
C ASP A 40 -2.91 27.76 1.26
N ILE A 41 -2.50 27.17 0.13
CA ILE A 41 -1.09 27.17 -0.29
C ILE A 41 -0.62 28.60 -0.58
N ASP A 42 -1.42 29.38 -1.31
CA ASP A 42 -1.10 30.75 -1.64
C ASP A 42 -1.03 31.61 -0.36
N ALA A 43 -1.97 31.47 0.58
CA ALA A 43 -1.93 32.16 1.87
C ALA A 43 -0.65 31.85 2.69
N VAL A 44 -0.25 30.58 2.77
CA VAL A 44 1.00 30.19 3.46
C VAL A 44 2.22 30.79 2.77
N LEU A 45 2.25 30.83 1.45
CA LEU A 45 3.34 31.45 0.69
C LEU A 45 3.42 32.96 0.92
N ASP A 46 2.29 33.65 1.00
CA ASP A 46 2.21 35.07 1.30
C ASP A 46 2.71 35.36 2.73
N ASP A 47 2.30 34.57 3.73
CA ASP A 47 2.79 34.65 5.11
C ASP A 47 4.31 34.45 5.20
N ILE A 48 4.85 33.46 4.48
CA ILE A 48 6.30 33.22 4.43
C ILE A 48 7.02 34.40 3.80
N ASN A 49 6.53 34.95 2.70
CA ASN A 49 7.12 36.10 2.03
C ASN A 49 7.07 37.36 2.91
N ALA A 50 5.94 37.63 3.57
CA ALA A 50 5.80 38.69 4.53
C ALA A 50 6.80 38.55 5.69
N GLY A 51 6.94 37.35 6.25
CA GLY A 51 7.91 37.06 7.30
C GLY A 51 9.37 37.28 6.87
N ILE A 52 9.72 36.93 5.62
CA ILE A 52 11.05 37.18 5.04
C ILE A 52 11.29 38.70 4.89
N GLU A 53 10.31 39.46 4.44
CA GLU A 53 10.41 40.90 4.29
C GLU A 53 10.52 41.62 5.65
N GLU A 54 9.62 41.32 6.57
CA GLU A 54 9.56 41.93 7.89
C GLU A 54 10.81 41.64 8.74
N SER A 55 11.32 40.40 8.69
CA SER A 55 12.55 40.02 9.39
C SER A 55 13.79 40.75 8.82
N GLY A 56 13.73 41.18 7.58
CA GLY A 56 14.85 41.79 6.87
C GLY A 56 16.07 40.88 6.73
N ILE A 57 15.85 39.54 6.80
CA ILE A 57 16.94 38.54 6.82
C ILE A 57 17.76 38.57 5.52
N ALA A 58 17.15 38.93 4.41
CA ALA A 58 17.85 39.10 3.15
C ALA A 58 18.94 40.19 3.18
N ARG A 59 18.71 41.24 3.95
CA ARG A 59 19.62 42.40 4.12
C ARG A 59 20.61 42.22 5.25
N ARG A 60 20.55 41.11 6.01
CA ARG A 60 21.41 40.82 7.16
C ARG A 60 22.30 39.60 6.88
N PRO A 61 23.34 39.76 6.05
CA PRO A 61 24.12 38.61 5.55
C PRO A 61 24.80 37.80 6.67
N LEU A 62 25.23 38.46 7.77
CA LEU A 62 25.84 37.78 8.89
C LEU A 62 24.85 36.81 9.57
N ILE A 63 23.65 37.30 9.90
CA ILE A 63 22.60 36.47 10.52
C ILE A 63 22.19 35.34 9.61
N ARG A 64 21.89 35.63 8.34
CA ARG A 64 21.51 34.62 7.35
C ARG A 64 22.58 33.55 7.19
N ASN A 65 23.85 33.96 7.00
CA ASN A 65 24.95 33.01 6.77
C ASN A 65 25.27 32.19 8.03
N SER A 66 25.14 32.78 9.24
CA SER A 66 25.29 32.06 10.50
C SER A 66 24.18 31.01 10.68
N LEU A 67 22.93 31.34 10.32
CA LEU A 67 21.80 30.42 10.36
C LEU A 67 21.99 29.26 9.34
N LEU A 68 22.37 29.59 8.10
CA LEU A 68 22.67 28.59 7.10
C LEU A 68 23.84 27.68 7.47
N GLY A 69 24.89 28.27 8.08
CA GLY A 69 26.04 27.53 8.63
C GLY A 69 25.65 26.59 9.78
N ALA A 70 24.78 27.04 10.67
CA ALA A 70 24.26 26.20 11.75
C ALA A 70 23.39 25.05 11.22
N MET A 71 22.52 25.33 10.23
CA MET A 71 21.72 24.29 9.58
C MET A 71 22.60 23.26 8.84
N ALA A 72 23.64 23.72 8.15
CA ALA A 72 24.59 22.83 7.49
C ALA A 72 25.37 21.98 8.50
N ALA A 73 25.82 22.57 9.62
CA ALA A 73 26.51 21.86 10.69
C ALA A 73 25.64 20.79 11.37
N LEU A 74 24.32 21.02 11.48
CA LEU A 74 23.34 20.03 11.95
C LEU A 74 23.04 18.96 10.89
N GLY A 75 22.94 19.34 9.62
CA GLY A 75 22.61 18.45 8.52
C GLY A 75 23.74 17.47 8.13
N LEU A 76 24.99 17.93 8.18
CA LEU A 76 26.15 17.10 7.80
C LEU A 76 26.29 15.79 8.59
N PRO A 77 26.21 15.79 9.93
CA PRO A 77 26.24 14.53 10.68
C PRO A 77 25.07 13.61 10.32
N ALA A 78 23.86 14.15 10.10
CA ALA A 78 22.72 13.36 9.69
C ALA A 78 22.93 12.72 8.30
N ILE A 79 23.46 13.47 7.34
CA ILE A 79 23.79 12.94 6.00
C ILE A 79 24.83 11.82 6.10
N VAL A 80 25.88 12.01 6.91
CA VAL A 80 26.96 11.01 7.09
C VAL A 80 26.42 9.74 7.75
N LEU A 81 25.58 9.87 8.78
CA LEU A 81 25.02 8.74 9.52
C LEU A 81 23.95 7.98 8.71
N LEU A 82 23.14 8.70 7.92
CA LEU A 82 22.04 8.11 7.15
C LEU A 82 22.46 7.64 5.76
N ARG A 83 23.61 8.09 5.25
CA ARG A 83 24.12 7.77 3.92
C ARG A 83 24.28 6.27 3.68
N ASP A 84 24.60 5.51 4.70
CA ASP A 84 24.96 4.10 4.62
C ASP A 84 23.92 3.18 5.26
N MET A 85 22.65 3.49 5.05
CA MET A 85 21.52 2.66 5.51
C MET A 85 21.30 1.39 4.67
N GLY A 86 22.27 1.03 3.86
CA GLY A 86 22.21 -0.11 2.95
C GLY A 86 21.72 0.25 1.52
N PRO A 87 21.84 -0.70 0.60
CA PRO A 87 21.38 -0.49 -0.77
C PRO A 87 19.86 -0.35 -0.79
N LEU A 88 19.35 0.46 -1.72
CA LEU A 88 17.91 0.51 -1.98
C LEU A 88 17.41 -0.89 -2.36
N PRO A 89 16.24 -1.31 -1.89
CA PRO A 89 15.71 -2.63 -2.17
C PRO A 89 15.48 -2.82 -3.68
N HIS A 90 15.91 -3.98 -4.19
CA HIS A 90 15.70 -4.38 -5.58
C HIS A 90 14.67 -5.51 -5.66
N GLY A 91 13.98 -5.64 -6.81
CA GLY A 91 13.00 -6.71 -7.05
C GLY A 91 11.70 -6.60 -6.24
N HIS A 92 11.44 -5.45 -5.62
CA HIS A 92 10.19 -5.21 -4.88
C HIS A 92 9.00 -4.93 -5.80
N THR A 93 9.24 -4.62 -7.07
CA THR A 93 8.21 -4.24 -8.05
C THR A 93 7.43 -5.40 -8.65
N ASN A 94 7.97 -6.63 -8.55
CA ASN A 94 7.37 -7.80 -9.14
C ASN A 94 7.00 -8.83 -8.07
N THR A 95 6.01 -9.65 -8.40
CA THR A 95 5.66 -10.85 -7.63
C THR A 95 6.06 -12.11 -8.40
N VAL A 96 5.66 -13.27 -7.93
CA VAL A 96 5.86 -14.54 -8.64
C VAL A 96 4.80 -14.82 -9.70
N TRP A 97 3.73 -14.01 -9.78
CA TRP A 97 2.69 -14.18 -10.77
C TRP A 97 3.21 -14.02 -12.19
N LYS A 98 2.76 -14.90 -13.08
CA LYS A 98 3.12 -14.90 -14.50
C LYS A 98 1.88 -15.22 -15.34
N LYS A 99 1.91 -14.80 -16.61
CA LYS A 99 0.86 -15.12 -17.56
C LYS A 99 0.61 -16.64 -17.64
N GLY A 100 -0.66 -17.03 -17.55
CA GLY A 100 -1.10 -18.42 -17.60
C GLY A 100 -0.97 -19.19 -16.28
N MET A 101 -0.44 -18.57 -15.22
CA MET A 101 -0.35 -19.20 -13.89
C MET A 101 -1.73 -19.34 -13.28
N ARG A 102 -2.10 -20.55 -12.85
CA ARG A 102 -3.40 -20.83 -12.24
C ARG A 102 -3.52 -20.17 -10.88
N VAL A 103 -4.73 -19.65 -10.63
CA VAL A 103 -5.15 -19.13 -9.34
C VAL A 103 -5.68 -20.31 -8.53
N VAL A 104 -5.05 -20.58 -7.37
CA VAL A 104 -5.43 -21.73 -6.54
C VAL A 104 -5.90 -21.29 -5.16
N ASN A 105 -6.73 -22.09 -4.52
CA ASN A 105 -7.14 -21.87 -3.13
C ASN A 105 -5.92 -21.95 -2.21
N ASP A 106 -5.80 -20.99 -1.27
CA ASP A 106 -4.60 -20.79 -0.44
C ASP A 106 -4.33 -21.91 0.58
N VAL A 107 -5.34 -22.72 0.90
CA VAL A 107 -5.24 -23.84 1.85
C VAL A 107 -5.05 -25.17 1.10
N SER A 108 -5.92 -25.44 0.13
CA SER A 108 -5.95 -26.74 -0.53
C SER A 108 -5.05 -26.86 -1.75
N GLY A 109 -4.57 -25.75 -2.31
CA GLY A 109 -3.82 -25.73 -3.57
C GLY A 109 -4.66 -26.11 -4.79
N LYS A 110 -5.98 -26.29 -4.64
CA LYS A 110 -6.85 -26.66 -5.76
C LYS A 110 -7.08 -25.46 -6.68
N PRO A 111 -6.92 -25.62 -8.01
CA PRO A 111 -7.25 -24.57 -8.96
C PRO A 111 -8.73 -24.17 -8.87
N ILE A 112 -9.00 -22.88 -8.99
CA ILE A 112 -10.35 -22.30 -8.86
C ILE A 112 -10.99 -22.18 -10.24
N LYS A 113 -12.25 -22.62 -10.36
CA LYS A 113 -13.11 -22.37 -11.53
C LYS A 113 -14.11 -21.25 -11.23
N PRO A 114 -14.57 -20.51 -12.23
CA PRO A 114 -15.67 -19.56 -12.05
C PRO A 114 -16.92 -20.17 -11.41
N SER A 115 -17.23 -21.45 -11.74
CA SER A 115 -18.36 -22.20 -11.18
C SER A 115 -18.23 -22.53 -9.69
N ASP A 116 -17.02 -22.45 -9.12
CA ASP A 116 -16.76 -22.77 -7.72
C ASP A 116 -17.05 -21.58 -6.78
N LEU A 117 -17.37 -20.43 -7.36
CA LEU A 117 -17.60 -19.18 -6.63
C LEU A 117 -19.07 -18.77 -6.73
N GLU A 118 -19.70 -18.51 -5.60
CA GLU A 118 -21.03 -17.91 -5.52
C GLU A 118 -20.94 -16.37 -5.50
N VAL A 119 -22.01 -15.70 -5.95
CA VAL A 119 -22.09 -14.23 -5.87
C VAL A 119 -22.04 -13.78 -4.41
N GLY A 120 -21.16 -12.84 -4.11
CA GLY A 120 -20.89 -12.35 -2.77
C GLY A 120 -19.81 -13.12 -2.03
N GLN A 121 -19.30 -14.22 -2.59
CA GLN A 121 -18.23 -14.99 -1.96
C GLN A 121 -16.86 -14.38 -2.21
N LEU A 122 -16.01 -14.42 -1.16
CA LEU A 122 -14.58 -14.13 -1.23
C LEU A 122 -13.79 -15.40 -0.89
N VAL A 123 -12.79 -15.72 -1.70
CA VAL A 123 -11.87 -16.85 -1.49
C VAL A 123 -10.43 -16.34 -1.44
N ASN A 124 -9.67 -16.79 -0.44
CA ASN A 124 -8.24 -16.53 -0.39
C ASN A 124 -7.52 -17.40 -1.41
N ALA A 125 -6.60 -16.81 -2.15
CA ALA A 125 -5.95 -17.45 -3.28
C ALA A 125 -4.44 -17.21 -3.28
N GLN A 126 -3.72 -18.10 -3.99
CA GLN A 126 -2.28 -18.03 -4.18
C GLN A 126 -1.93 -18.48 -5.60
N PRO A 127 -0.73 -18.17 -6.11
CA PRO A 127 -0.23 -18.74 -7.34
C PRO A 127 0.05 -20.25 -7.21
N ALA A 128 -0.29 -21.03 -8.22
CA ALA A 128 -0.15 -22.49 -8.23
C ALA A 128 1.31 -22.94 -7.92
N VAL A 129 2.29 -22.15 -8.34
CA VAL A 129 3.73 -22.48 -8.15
C VAL A 129 4.12 -22.73 -6.69
N PHE A 130 3.37 -22.26 -5.72
CA PHE A 130 3.64 -22.53 -4.29
C PHE A 130 3.28 -23.94 -3.85
N PHE A 131 2.53 -24.66 -4.68
CA PHE A 131 2.12 -26.04 -4.44
C PHE A 131 2.78 -27.03 -5.41
N GLU A 132 3.55 -26.52 -6.37
CA GLU A 132 4.31 -27.33 -7.32
C GLU A 132 5.56 -27.92 -6.66
N THR A 133 5.95 -29.13 -7.11
CA THR A 133 7.14 -29.85 -6.66
C THR A 133 8.10 -30.07 -7.81
N ASP A 134 9.37 -30.19 -7.51
CA ASP A 134 10.42 -30.57 -8.44
C ASP A 134 10.40 -32.09 -8.77
N GLU A 135 11.35 -32.54 -9.56
CA GLU A 135 11.52 -33.97 -9.95
C GLU A 135 11.79 -34.88 -8.74
N HIS A 136 12.20 -34.31 -7.61
CA HIS A 136 12.49 -35.03 -6.37
C HIS A 136 11.34 -34.96 -5.36
N GLY A 137 10.18 -34.36 -5.74
CA GLY A 137 9.02 -34.20 -4.88
C GLY A 137 9.16 -33.10 -3.82
N GLN A 138 10.16 -32.21 -3.92
CA GLN A 138 10.33 -31.08 -3.04
C GLN A 138 9.57 -29.86 -3.60
N HIS A 139 8.91 -29.09 -2.73
CA HIS A 139 8.26 -27.87 -3.15
C HIS A 139 9.25 -26.88 -3.76
N LEU A 140 8.89 -26.25 -4.88
CA LEU A 140 9.71 -25.26 -5.58
C LEU A 140 10.04 -24.05 -4.69
N TYR A 141 9.11 -23.70 -3.78
CA TYR A 141 9.31 -22.64 -2.78
C TYR A 141 9.20 -23.23 -1.39
N HIS A 142 10.16 -22.96 -0.53
CA HIS A 142 10.19 -23.46 0.85
C HIS A 142 10.89 -22.47 1.80
N GLY A 143 10.66 -22.63 3.11
CA GLY A 143 11.30 -21.83 4.14
C GLY A 143 11.09 -20.33 3.99
N ALA A 144 12.15 -19.56 4.17
CA ALA A 144 12.11 -18.09 4.13
C ALA A 144 11.75 -17.53 2.74
N GLU A 145 12.15 -18.23 1.67
CA GLU A 145 11.84 -17.83 0.29
C GLU A 145 10.32 -17.89 0.03
N LEU A 146 9.66 -18.98 0.46
CA LEU A 146 8.22 -19.11 0.37
C LEU A 146 7.50 -18.00 1.13
N HIS A 147 7.93 -17.68 2.34
CA HIS A 147 7.32 -16.61 3.14
C HIS A 147 7.50 -15.23 2.48
N ALA A 148 8.68 -14.95 1.96
CA ALA A 148 8.96 -13.71 1.24
C ALA A 148 8.11 -13.58 -0.04
N ALA A 149 7.96 -14.67 -0.80
CA ALA A 149 7.14 -14.71 -2.00
C ALA A 149 5.64 -14.56 -1.66
N LYS A 150 5.13 -15.27 -0.65
CA LYS A 150 3.75 -15.17 -0.18
C LYS A 150 3.39 -13.77 0.31
N ALA A 151 4.31 -13.06 0.94
CA ALA A 151 4.12 -11.69 1.42
C ALA A 151 3.77 -10.68 0.30
N LYS A 152 3.99 -11.04 -0.96
CA LYS A 152 3.67 -10.19 -2.12
C LYS A 152 2.61 -10.80 -3.04
N ALA A 153 2.57 -12.14 -3.13
CA ALA A 153 1.76 -12.83 -4.13
C ALA A 153 0.40 -13.29 -3.63
N ALA A 154 0.15 -13.22 -2.31
CA ALA A 154 -1.15 -13.58 -1.75
C ALA A 154 -2.26 -12.70 -2.35
N ALA A 155 -3.32 -13.36 -2.82
CA ALA A 155 -4.45 -12.74 -3.49
C ALA A 155 -5.78 -13.12 -2.85
N ILE A 156 -6.80 -12.38 -3.17
CA ILE A 156 -8.20 -12.69 -2.92
C ILE A 156 -8.96 -12.70 -4.23
N VAL A 157 -9.87 -13.64 -4.37
CA VAL A 157 -10.82 -13.72 -5.48
C VAL A 157 -12.20 -13.47 -4.93
N VAL A 158 -12.90 -12.50 -5.50
CA VAL A 158 -14.26 -12.14 -5.09
C VAL A 158 -15.18 -12.23 -6.29
N ARG A 159 -16.41 -12.73 -6.09
CA ARG A 159 -17.45 -12.69 -7.11
C ARG A 159 -18.55 -11.72 -6.69
N MET A 160 -18.80 -10.73 -7.52
CA MET A 160 -19.86 -9.73 -7.40
C MET A 160 -20.81 -9.85 -8.59
N ARG A 161 -21.96 -9.21 -8.54
CA ARG A 161 -22.79 -9.07 -9.75
C ARG A 161 -22.07 -8.14 -10.73
N PRO A 162 -22.04 -8.48 -12.03
CA PRO A 162 -21.35 -7.63 -13.02
C PRO A 162 -21.85 -6.18 -13.04
N GLU A 163 -23.13 -5.96 -12.77
CA GLU A 163 -23.76 -4.64 -12.73
C GLU A 163 -23.30 -3.76 -11.55
N ASP A 164 -22.77 -4.37 -10.49
CA ASP A 164 -22.26 -3.64 -9.33
C ASP A 164 -20.82 -3.13 -9.55
N ILE A 165 -20.13 -3.63 -10.57
CA ILE A 165 -18.72 -3.33 -10.82
C ILE A 165 -18.58 -2.12 -11.73
N THR A 166 -17.76 -1.15 -11.30
CA THR A 166 -17.43 0.06 -12.07
C THR A 166 -15.94 0.04 -12.45
N PRO A 167 -15.58 -0.64 -13.58
CA PRO A 167 -14.19 -0.74 -13.98
C PRO A 167 -13.69 0.60 -14.53
N SER A 168 -12.50 1.01 -14.15
CA SER A 168 -11.84 2.15 -14.77
C SER A 168 -11.43 1.86 -16.21
N ALA A 169 -11.13 2.93 -16.97
CA ALA A 169 -10.67 2.80 -18.36
C ALA A 169 -9.44 1.87 -18.44
N GLY A 170 -9.51 0.86 -19.31
CA GLY A 170 -8.45 -0.13 -19.50
C GLY A 170 -8.52 -1.34 -18.57
N ARG A 171 -9.44 -1.40 -17.59
CA ARG A 171 -9.59 -2.54 -16.66
C ARG A 171 -10.85 -3.39 -16.89
N ALA A 172 -11.67 -3.05 -17.88
CA ALA A 172 -12.91 -3.77 -18.16
C ALA A 172 -12.72 -5.28 -18.43
N ASN A 173 -11.55 -5.68 -18.90
CA ASN A 173 -11.18 -7.07 -19.21
C ASN A 173 -10.26 -7.71 -18.14
N TRP A 174 -10.16 -7.14 -16.93
CA TRP A 174 -9.32 -7.67 -15.86
C TRP A 174 -10.06 -8.67 -14.96
N GLY A 175 -11.34 -8.90 -15.20
CA GLY A 175 -12.18 -9.86 -14.48
C GLY A 175 -12.88 -10.83 -15.42
N VAL A 176 -13.61 -11.78 -14.85
CA VAL A 176 -14.39 -12.82 -15.55
C VAL A 176 -15.76 -12.96 -14.88
N ASP A 177 -16.85 -12.64 -15.59
CA ASP A 177 -18.23 -12.83 -15.11
C ASP A 177 -18.50 -12.33 -13.67
N GLY A 178 -18.07 -11.11 -13.37
CA GLY A 178 -18.18 -10.54 -12.03
C GLY A 178 -17.12 -11.02 -11.03
N ILE A 179 -16.18 -11.86 -11.46
CA ILE A 179 -15.07 -12.33 -10.64
C ILE A 179 -13.87 -11.40 -10.83
N LEU A 180 -13.41 -10.82 -9.72
CA LEU A 180 -12.21 -9.97 -9.67
C LEU A 180 -11.17 -10.60 -8.75
N CYS A 181 -9.90 -10.36 -9.05
CA CYS A 181 -8.78 -10.81 -8.24
C CYS A 181 -7.96 -9.60 -7.76
N TYR A 182 -7.79 -9.46 -6.46
CA TYR A 182 -7.03 -8.38 -5.85
C TYR A 182 -5.89 -8.92 -5.00
N SER A 183 -4.89 -8.09 -4.77
CA SER A 183 -3.87 -8.37 -3.76
C SER A 183 -4.51 -8.51 -2.38
N LYS A 184 -4.10 -9.51 -1.63
CA LYS A 184 -4.47 -9.67 -0.21
C LYS A 184 -3.68 -8.71 0.71
N ILE A 185 -2.71 -7.98 0.17
CA ILE A 185 -1.75 -7.17 0.93
C ILE A 185 -2.18 -5.71 0.98
N CYS A 186 -2.48 -5.22 2.18
CA CYS A 186 -2.90 -3.84 2.43
C CYS A 186 -1.83 -2.84 1.99
N THR A 187 -2.22 -1.80 1.26
CA THR A 187 -1.33 -0.76 0.77
C THR A 187 -0.92 0.27 1.84
N HIS A 188 -1.42 0.13 3.08
CA HIS A 188 -0.94 0.93 4.21
C HIS A 188 0.43 0.42 4.70
N VAL A 189 0.47 -0.73 5.39
CA VAL A 189 1.70 -1.32 5.96
C VAL A 189 1.86 -2.82 5.68
N GLY A 190 1.12 -3.38 4.71
CA GLY A 190 1.32 -4.74 4.25
C GLY A 190 0.56 -5.83 5.03
N CYS A 191 -0.45 -5.49 5.85
CA CYS A 191 -1.27 -6.50 6.52
C CYS A 191 -2.06 -7.34 5.50
N PRO A 192 -2.20 -8.66 5.69
CA PRO A 192 -3.08 -9.48 4.86
C PRO A 192 -4.55 -9.22 5.22
N ILE A 193 -5.39 -9.03 4.19
CA ILE A 193 -6.80 -8.65 4.35
C ILE A 193 -7.71 -9.75 3.82
N SER A 194 -8.84 -10.00 4.52
CA SER A 194 -9.93 -10.86 4.04
C SER A 194 -11.27 -10.58 4.74
N LEU A 195 -11.40 -9.46 5.44
CA LEU A 195 -12.68 -9.05 6.03
C LEU A 195 -13.53 -8.40 4.93
N TRP A 196 -14.41 -9.20 4.35
CA TRP A 196 -15.26 -8.86 3.23
C TRP A 196 -16.68 -8.53 3.68
N GLU A 197 -17.18 -7.38 3.29
CA GLU A 197 -18.57 -6.97 3.47
C GLU A 197 -19.30 -7.07 2.12
N GLN A 198 -20.15 -8.08 2.02
CA GLN A 198 -20.82 -8.45 0.77
C GLN A 198 -21.76 -7.37 0.24
N GLN A 199 -22.46 -6.65 1.15
CA GLN A 199 -23.50 -5.70 0.80
C GLN A 199 -22.95 -4.40 0.21
N THR A 200 -21.80 -3.96 0.70
CA THR A 200 -21.17 -2.70 0.31
C THR A 200 -20.02 -2.89 -0.65
N HIS A 201 -19.62 -4.15 -0.91
CA HIS A 201 -18.42 -4.53 -1.67
C HIS A 201 -17.12 -3.99 -1.06
N HIS A 202 -17.12 -3.79 0.26
CA HIS A 202 -15.97 -3.25 0.98
C HIS A 202 -15.10 -4.36 1.56
N LEU A 203 -13.80 -4.15 1.46
CA LEU A 203 -12.78 -4.99 2.09
C LEU A 203 -12.08 -4.20 3.19
N LEU A 204 -12.23 -4.63 4.44
CA LEU A 204 -11.68 -3.97 5.63
C LEU A 204 -10.35 -4.60 6.06
N CYS A 205 -9.33 -3.77 6.24
CA CYS A 205 -8.08 -4.15 6.89
C CYS A 205 -8.21 -4.03 8.41
N PRO A 206 -8.09 -5.13 9.19
CA PRO A 206 -8.30 -5.09 10.64
C PRO A 206 -7.21 -4.36 11.41
N CYS A 207 -6.03 -4.13 10.80
CA CYS A 207 -4.89 -3.56 11.50
C CYS A 207 -5.10 -2.06 11.82
N HIS A 208 -5.49 -1.26 10.84
CA HIS A 208 -5.67 0.19 10.98
C HIS A 208 -6.91 0.68 10.23
N GLN A 209 -7.86 -0.22 9.95
CA GLN A 209 -9.18 0.08 9.38
C GLN A 209 -9.16 0.71 7.97
N SER A 210 -8.08 0.54 7.20
CA SER A 210 -8.14 0.89 5.78
C SER A 210 -9.21 0.07 5.09
N THR A 211 -10.15 0.75 4.42
CA THR A 211 -11.28 0.12 3.75
C THR A 211 -11.19 0.39 2.25
N PHE A 212 -11.36 -0.67 1.47
CA PHE A 212 -11.23 -0.64 0.02
C PHE A 212 -12.55 -1.03 -0.62
N ASP A 213 -13.00 -0.27 -1.61
CA ASP A 213 -14.15 -0.62 -2.45
C ASP A 213 -13.66 -1.49 -3.62
N LEU A 214 -13.98 -2.79 -3.58
CA LEU A 214 -13.57 -3.72 -4.63
C LEU A 214 -14.41 -3.59 -5.91
N ALA A 215 -15.61 -3.02 -5.83
CA ALA A 215 -16.44 -2.74 -6.99
C ALA A 215 -15.93 -1.52 -7.79
N ASP A 216 -15.21 -0.59 -7.13
CA ASP A 216 -14.56 0.57 -7.75
C ASP A 216 -13.03 0.43 -7.70
N ASN A 217 -12.49 -0.55 -8.42
CA ASN A 217 -11.03 -0.73 -8.65
C ASN A 217 -10.16 -0.81 -7.38
N GLY A 218 -10.70 -1.29 -6.27
CA GLY A 218 -9.98 -1.36 -4.99
C GLY A 218 -9.68 0.01 -4.37
N LYS A 219 -10.45 1.02 -4.71
CA LYS A 219 -10.31 2.39 -4.21
C LYS A 219 -10.39 2.45 -2.70
N VAL A 220 -9.51 3.25 -2.10
CA VAL A 220 -9.55 3.51 -0.66
C VAL A 220 -10.69 4.47 -0.34
N ILE A 221 -11.61 4.05 0.50
CA ILE A 221 -12.76 4.86 0.94
C ILE A 221 -12.64 5.33 2.38
N PHE A 222 -11.84 4.64 3.20
CA PHE A 222 -11.59 5.00 4.59
C PHE A 222 -10.20 4.53 5.04
N GLY A 223 -9.64 5.19 6.06
CA GLY A 223 -8.41 4.81 6.74
C GLY A 223 -7.12 5.25 6.05
N PRO A 224 -5.96 4.83 6.57
CA PRO A 224 -4.67 5.43 6.25
C PRO A 224 -4.00 4.89 4.97
N ALA A 225 -4.59 3.92 4.25
CA ALA A 225 -3.98 3.42 3.02
C ALA A 225 -3.80 4.54 1.99
N GLY A 226 -2.59 4.67 1.44
CA GLY A 226 -2.24 5.78 0.53
C GLY A 226 -2.70 5.60 -0.92
N ARG A 227 -3.06 4.39 -1.34
CA ARG A 227 -3.44 4.04 -2.73
C ARG A 227 -4.38 2.85 -2.78
N ALA A 228 -5.03 2.68 -3.94
CA ALA A 228 -5.93 1.56 -4.21
C ALA A 228 -5.25 0.20 -4.00
N LEU A 229 -6.06 -0.83 -3.75
CA LEU A 229 -5.58 -2.20 -3.64
C LEU A 229 -5.24 -2.73 -5.04
N PRO A 230 -4.02 -3.25 -5.28
CA PRO A 230 -3.61 -3.74 -6.59
C PRO A 230 -4.53 -4.86 -7.09
N GLN A 231 -4.96 -4.76 -8.35
CA GLN A 231 -5.79 -5.76 -9.02
C GLN A 231 -4.93 -6.66 -9.91
N LEU A 232 -5.13 -7.97 -9.82
CA LEU A 232 -4.52 -8.95 -10.71
C LEU A 232 -5.44 -9.21 -11.90
N PRO A 233 -5.03 -8.94 -13.14
CA PRO A 233 -5.81 -9.30 -14.31
C PRO A 233 -5.92 -10.83 -14.45
N ILE A 234 -7.15 -11.33 -14.59
CA ILE A 234 -7.43 -12.77 -14.70
C ILE A 234 -8.21 -13.09 -15.96
N SER A 235 -8.07 -14.32 -16.40
CA SER A 235 -8.86 -14.93 -17.49
C SER A 235 -9.15 -16.40 -17.17
N VAL A 236 -9.74 -17.12 -18.10
CA VAL A 236 -10.01 -18.56 -17.98
C VAL A 236 -9.15 -19.30 -18.98
N ASP A 237 -8.52 -20.41 -18.57
CA ASP A 237 -7.78 -21.30 -19.45
C ASP A 237 -8.69 -22.27 -20.22
N SER A 238 -8.12 -23.08 -21.11
CA SER A 238 -8.87 -24.07 -21.92
C SER A 238 -9.56 -25.17 -21.11
N GLU A 239 -9.17 -25.36 -19.84
CA GLU A 239 -9.75 -26.34 -18.92
C GLU A 239 -10.81 -25.71 -18.01
N GLY A 240 -11.03 -24.39 -18.12
CA GLY A 240 -12.03 -23.64 -17.37
C GLY A 240 -11.55 -23.11 -16.01
N TYR A 241 -10.25 -23.09 -15.76
CA TYR A 241 -9.68 -22.57 -14.51
C TYR A 241 -9.29 -21.10 -14.63
N LEU A 242 -9.38 -20.36 -13.51
CA LEU A 242 -8.89 -18.98 -13.43
C LEU A 242 -7.36 -18.96 -13.52
N VAL A 243 -6.85 -18.11 -14.40
CA VAL A 243 -5.42 -17.89 -14.61
C VAL A 243 -5.09 -16.41 -14.64
N ALA A 244 -3.88 -16.06 -14.20
CA ALA A 244 -3.36 -14.70 -14.31
C ALA A 244 -3.03 -14.37 -15.78
N VAL A 245 -3.43 -13.18 -16.24
CA VAL A 245 -3.06 -12.64 -17.56
C VAL A 245 -1.64 -12.07 -17.54
N SER A 246 -1.22 -11.54 -16.40
CA SER A 246 0.12 -10.96 -16.16
C SER A 246 0.45 -11.04 -14.67
N ASP A 247 1.59 -10.50 -14.26
CA ASP A 247 1.78 -10.08 -12.87
C ASP A 247 0.88 -8.88 -12.56
N PHE A 248 0.78 -8.50 -11.28
CA PHE A 248 0.11 -7.26 -10.88
C PHE A 248 0.72 -6.08 -11.66
N PRO A 249 -0.08 -5.31 -12.39
CA PRO A 249 0.40 -4.09 -13.05
C PRO A 249 0.81 -3.00 -12.06
N GLU A 250 0.24 -3.05 -10.85
CA GLU A 250 0.55 -2.15 -9.75
C GLU A 250 1.43 -2.88 -8.72
N ILE A 251 2.36 -2.16 -8.11
CA ILE A 251 3.28 -2.74 -7.12
C ILE A 251 2.53 -3.20 -5.88
N VAL A 252 2.70 -4.47 -5.49
CA VAL A 252 2.15 -5.03 -4.25
C VAL A 252 3.11 -4.72 -3.10
N THR A 253 2.82 -3.64 -2.37
CA THR A 253 3.65 -3.18 -1.26
C THR A 253 2.92 -2.10 -0.46
N PRO A 254 3.32 -1.79 0.77
CA PRO A 254 2.99 -0.53 1.41
C PRO A 254 3.38 0.69 0.56
N SER A 255 2.71 1.82 0.76
CA SER A 255 3.03 3.07 0.06
C SER A 255 4.34 3.67 0.59
N TYR A 256 5.22 4.13 -0.31
CA TYR A 256 6.49 4.78 0.00
C TYR A 256 6.83 5.86 -1.05
N PRO A 257 7.72 6.82 -0.76
CA PRO A 257 7.94 7.99 -1.64
C PRO A 257 8.39 7.67 -3.07
N GLU A 258 9.18 6.60 -3.26
CA GLU A 258 9.68 6.19 -4.58
C GLU A 258 8.64 5.47 -5.45
N LEU A 259 7.51 5.07 -4.84
CA LEU A 259 6.46 4.28 -5.51
C LEU A 259 5.95 4.96 -6.79
N ALA A 260 5.75 6.28 -6.76
CA ALA A 260 5.26 7.01 -7.93
C ALA A 260 6.23 6.94 -9.12
N ARG A 261 7.54 6.84 -8.88
CA ARG A 261 8.55 6.67 -9.92
C ARG A 261 8.52 5.25 -10.50
N ASP A 262 8.41 4.26 -9.64
CA ASP A 262 8.34 2.86 -10.05
C ASP A 262 7.00 2.54 -10.70
N GLN A 263 5.90 3.12 -10.21
CA GLN A 263 4.58 3.01 -10.82
C GLN A 263 4.58 3.56 -12.25
N LYS A 264 5.19 4.73 -12.51
CA LYS A 264 5.32 5.27 -13.87
C LYS A 264 6.05 4.33 -14.84
N LYS A 265 7.02 3.56 -14.35
CA LYS A 265 7.72 2.55 -15.16
C LYS A 265 6.81 1.38 -15.49
N LEU A 266 6.00 0.94 -14.52
CA LEU A 266 5.03 -0.14 -14.71
C LEU A 266 3.90 0.30 -15.63
N ASP A 267 3.36 1.50 -15.47
CA ASP A 267 2.33 2.07 -16.33
C ASP A 267 2.82 2.15 -17.78
N LYS A 268 4.06 2.57 -18.00
CA LYS A 268 4.68 2.55 -19.33
C LYS A 268 4.82 1.14 -19.91
N LYS A 269 5.08 0.14 -19.07
CA LYS A 269 5.28 -1.26 -19.48
C LYS A 269 3.97 -1.98 -19.77
N PHE A 270 2.92 -1.70 -19.00
CA PHE A 270 1.64 -2.42 -19.03
C PHE A 270 0.46 -1.57 -19.51
N GLY A 271 0.70 -0.32 -19.92
CA GLY A 271 -0.35 0.56 -20.44
C GLY A 271 -1.34 1.04 -19.38
N GLY A 272 -0.92 1.10 -18.10
CA GLY A 272 -1.72 1.66 -17.01
C GLY A 272 -1.98 3.15 -17.25
N ASN A 273 -3.25 3.50 -17.42
CA ASN A 273 -3.69 4.91 -17.37
C ASN A 273 -4.16 5.19 -15.95
N ASN A 274 -3.59 6.22 -15.33
CA ASN A 274 -4.14 6.87 -14.14
C ASN A 274 -5.46 7.58 -14.49
#